data_eb8f67308af4afa2e9d0d5c365370bb0
#
_entry.id   eb8f67308af4afa2e9d0d5c365370bb0
#
_cell.length_a   1.000
_cell.length_b   1.000
_cell.length_c   1.000
_cell.angle_alpha   90.00
_cell.angle_beta   90.00
_cell.angle_gamma   90.00
#
_symmetry.space_group_name_H-M   'P 1'
#
loop_
_entity.id
_entity.type
_entity.pdbx_description
1 polymer ?
#
loop_
_entity_poly.entity_id
_entity_poly.type
_entity_poly.pdbx_seq_one_letter_code
_entity_poly.pdbx_strand_id
1 'polypeptide(L)'
;MFVAECKKGRWTDCKITPYGNLYFSPASSALHYGQIIFEGMKAYKDPDGNPQLFRPEQNHKRFNASAARMGMSEIPQELWLDALHELISLDQEWIPEEEGCSLYVRPFMFATDRFIGIRPTEFFKFIIITSPAGFYYAKPVKVFASDHYVRAFQGGVGFAKAAGNYGATMLPLK
;
A
#
# COMPACT_ATOMS: atom_id res chain seq x y z
N MET A 1 4.26 -0.05 -12.90
CA MET A 1 4.44 0.10 -11.43
C MET A 1 5.63 0.99 -11.11
N PHE A 2 5.53 1.80 -10.07
CA PHE A 2 6.66 2.54 -9.51
C PHE A 2 7.41 1.66 -8.50
N VAL A 3 8.74 1.78 -8.43
CA VAL A 3 9.60 1.04 -7.48
C VAL A 3 10.67 2.00 -6.95
N ALA A 4 10.93 1.95 -5.65
CA ALA A 4 12.06 2.60 -4.99
C ALA A 4 12.65 1.68 -3.91
N GLU A 5 13.95 1.78 -3.68
CA GLU A 5 14.65 1.05 -2.63
C GLU A 5 15.10 2.01 -1.52
N CYS A 6 14.96 1.56 -0.27
CA CYS A 6 15.49 2.25 0.89
C CYS A 6 16.63 1.45 1.51
N LYS A 7 17.77 2.10 1.73
CA LYS A 7 18.91 1.55 2.44
C LYS A 7 19.34 2.54 3.52
N LYS A 8 19.16 2.19 4.80
CA LYS A 8 19.55 3.03 5.95
C LYS A 8 18.94 4.44 5.87
N GLY A 9 17.64 4.51 5.61
CA GLY A 9 16.89 5.78 5.51
C GLY A 9 17.11 6.56 4.20
N ARG A 10 17.96 6.09 3.29
CA ARG A 10 18.20 6.73 1.98
C ARG A 10 17.39 6.02 0.90
N TRP A 11 16.56 6.77 0.21
CA TRP A 11 15.79 6.32 -0.95
C TRP A 11 16.62 6.42 -2.23
N THR A 12 16.62 5.35 -3.01
CA THR A 12 17.41 5.20 -4.26
C THR A 12 16.63 4.35 -5.26
N ASP A 13 17.15 4.25 -6.49
CA ASP A 13 16.61 3.41 -7.56
C ASP A 13 15.11 3.67 -7.84
N CYS A 14 14.72 4.96 -7.72
CA CYS A 14 13.36 5.43 -8.01
C CYS A 14 13.10 5.34 -9.51
N LYS A 15 12.15 4.51 -9.93
CA LYS A 15 11.82 4.31 -11.35
C LYS A 15 10.42 3.75 -11.56
N ILE A 16 9.87 4.01 -12.75
CA ILE A 16 8.69 3.30 -13.24
C ILE A 16 9.16 2.16 -14.14
N THR A 17 8.59 0.99 -13.93
CA THR A 17 8.86 -0.23 -14.71
C THR A 17 7.54 -0.88 -15.12
N PRO A 18 7.51 -1.71 -16.18
CA PRO A 18 6.36 -2.56 -16.46
C PRO A 18 5.96 -3.38 -15.23
N TYR A 19 4.66 -3.65 -15.08
CA TYR A 19 4.19 -4.56 -14.05
C TYR A 19 4.79 -5.96 -14.24
N GLY A 20 5.29 -6.56 -13.17
CA GLY A 20 5.93 -7.86 -13.24
C GLY A 20 6.28 -8.43 -11.87
N ASN A 21 6.95 -9.57 -11.86
CA ASN A 21 7.36 -10.26 -10.64
C ASN A 21 8.42 -9.48 -9.87
N LEU A 22 8.37 -9.60 -8.55
CA LEU A 22 9.36 -9.06 -7.65
C LEU A 22 10.32 -10.17 -7.19
N TYR A 23 11.62 -9.89 -7.26
CA TYR A 23 12.65 -10.81 -6.79
C TYR A 23 13.23 -10.31 -5.46
N PHE A 24 13.16 -11.13 -4.42
CA PHE A 24 13.74 -10.85 -3.11
C PHE A 24 14.10 -12.14 -2.37
N SER A 25 14.91 -12.02 -1.31
CA SER A 25 15.38 -13.19 -0.54
C SER A 25 14.22 -13.91 0.14
N PRO A 26 14.19 -15.25 0.16
CA PRO A 26 13.25 -16.00 0.98
C PRO A 26 13.42 -15.75 2.49
N ALA A 27 14.58 -15.25 2.93
CA ALA A 27 14.83 -14.85 4.33
C ALA A 27 14.33 -13.42 4.66
N SER A 28 13.61 -12.75 3.74
CA SER A 28 13.08 -11.41 3.99
C SER A 28 12.15 -11.40 5.19
N SER A 29 12.37 -10.47 6.14
CA SER A 29 11.55 -10.33 7.35
C SER A 29 10.08 -10.00 7.05
N ALA A 30 9.79 -9.48 5.88
CA ALA A 30 8.41 -9.29 5.43
C ALA A 30 7.63 -10.61 5.36
N LEU A 31 8.27 -11.69 4.90
CA LEU A 31 7.65 -13.01 4.77
C LEU A 31 7.43 -13.70 6.12
N HIS A 32 8.35 -13.50 7.06
CA HIS A 32 8.36 -14.25 8.32
C HIS A 32 7.71 -13.49 9.47
N TYR A 33 7.81 -12.17 9.47
CA TYR A 33 7.38 -11.33 10.60
C TYR A 33 6.38 -10.24 10.20
N GLY A 34 5.92 -10.25 8.96
CA GLY A 34 4.84 -9.36 8.49
C GLY A 34 5.21 -7.87 8.49
N GLN A 35 6.50 -7.52 8.36
CA GLN A 35 6.91 -6.12 8.28
C GLN A 35 6.57 -5.54 6.90
N ILE A 36 5.28 -5.30 6.71
CA ILE A 36 4.65 -4.80 5.48
C ILE A 36 3.57 -3.80 5.86
N ILE A 37 3.55 -2.67 5.18
CA ILE A 37 2.49 -1.66 5.26
C ILE A 37 1.98 -1.31 3.87
N PHE A 38 0.75 -0.81 3.78
CA PHE A 38 0.17 -0.42 2.50
C PHE A 38 -0.83 0.71 2.63
N GLU A 39 -1.16 1.30 1.52
CA GLU A 39 -2.24 2.28 1.36
C GLU A 39 -3.17 1.87 0.22
N GLY A 40 -4.27 2.57 0.10
CA GLY A 40 -5.20 2.45 -1.00
C GLY A 40 -5.89 3.77 -1.25
N MET A 41 -5.87 4.19 -2.50
CA MET A 41 -6.57 5.37 -2.99
C MET A 41 -7.12 5.08 -4.38
N LYS A 42 -7.86 6.02 -4.93
CA LYS A 42 -8.49 5.89 -6.23
C LYS A 42 -8.18 7.13 -7.06
N ALA A 43 -7.87 6.90 -8.34
CA ALA A 43 -7.81 7.96 -9.33
C ALA A 43 -9.08 7.93 -10.19
N TYR A 44 -9.58 9.10 -10.51
CA TYR A 44 -10.75 9.35 -11.35
C TYR A 44 -10.38 10.32 -12.45
N LYS A 45 -11.19 10.42 -13.50
CA LYS A 45 -11.12 11.52 -14.46
C LYS A 45 -12.04 12.65 -14.01
N ASP A 46 -11.58 13.89 -14.15
CA ASP A 46 -12.44 15.08 -14.03
C ASP A 46 -13.31 15.25 -15.31
N PRO A 47 -14.22 16.24 -15.36
CA PRO A 47 -15.03 16.47 -16.55
C PRO A 47 -14.23 16.79 -17.82
N ASP A 48 -12.99 17.26 -17.69
CA ASP A 48 -12.09 17.57 -18.80
C ASP A 48 -11.22 16.36 -19.19
N GLY A 49 -11.38 15.21 -18.50
CA GLY A 49 -10.66 13.96 -18.75
C GLY A 49 -9.31 13.86 -18.03
N ASN A 50 -8.95 14.81 -17.20
CA ASN A 50 -7.67 14.78 -16.48
C ASN A 50 -7.71 13.85 -15.25
N PRO A 51 -6.62 13.12 -14.96
CA PRO A 51 -6.54 12.29 -13.77
C PRO A 51 -6.61 13.09 -12.48
N GLN A 52 -7.44 12.67 -11.54
CA GLN A 52 -7.60 13.32 -10.23
C GLN A 52 -7.40 12.33 -9.08
N LEU A 53 -6.66 12.75 -8.07
CA LEU A 53 -6.52 12.07 -6.78
C LEU A 53 -7.19 12.90 -5.68
N PHE A 54 -7.88 12.23 -4.77
CA PHE A 54 -8.47 12.89 -3.62
C PHE A 54 -7.55 12.84 -2.41
N ARG A 55 -6.94 13.98 -2.05
CA ARG A 55 -6.14 14.22 -0.84
C ARG A 55 -5.01 13.18 -0.62
N PRO A 56 -4.13 12.92 -1.62
CA PRO A 56 -3.06 11.92 -1.52
C PRO A 56 -2.07 12.20 -0.38
N GLU A 57 -1.96 13.44 0.10
CA GLU A 57 -1.14 13.84 1.23
C GLU A 57 -1.66 13.22 2.56
N GLN A 58 -2.96 13.00 2.69
CA GLN A 58 -3.51 12.34 3.87
C GLN A 58 -3.19 10.84 3.88
N ASN A 59 -3.14 10.22 2.70
CA ASN A 59 -2.68 8.84 2.54
C ASN A 59 -1.18 8.74 2.87
N HIS A 60 -0.36 9.68 2.41
CA HIS A 60 1.05 9.79 2.77
C HIS A 60 1.25 9.87 4.30
N LYS A 61 0.53 10.78 4.97
CA LYS A 61 0.60 10.93 6.44
C LYS A 61 0.26 9.61 7.16
N ARG A 62 -0.80 8.92 6.74
CA ARG A 62 -1.19 7.63 7.33
C ARG A 62 -0.19 6.53 7.01
N PHE A 63 0.39 6.54 5.81
CA PHE A 63 1.44 5.60 5.42
C PHE A 63 2.67 5.74 6.32
N ASN A 64 3.14 6.97 6.52
CA ASN A 64 4.29 7.25 7.39
C ASN A 64 3.98 6.99 8.88
N ALA A 65 2.77 7.26 9.36
CA ALA A 65 2.35 6.85 10.70
C ALA A 65 2.38 5.31 10.86
N SER A 66 2.00 4.57 9.81
CA SER A 66 2.12 3.12 9.80
C SER A 66 3.58 2.66 9.74
N ALA A 67 4.43 3.35 8.95
CA ALA A 67 5.87 3.08 8.88
C ALA A 67 6.54 3.26 10.25
N ALA A 68 6.31 4.38 10.90
CA ALA A 68 6.82 4.67 12.24
C ALA A 68 6.42 3.60 13.25
N ARG A 69 5.12 3.18 13.26
CA ARG A 69 4.63 2.12 14.17
C ARG A 69 5.28 0.76 13.91
N MET A 70 5.63 0.47 12.66
CA MET A 70 6.24 -0.81 12.26
C MET A 70 7.78 -0.77 12.25
N GLY A 71 8.40 0.32 12.75
CA GLY A 71 9.86 0.50 12.75
C GLY A 71 10.46 0.52 11.36
N MET A 72 9.76 1.16 10.40
CA MET A 72 10.16 1.28 9.00
C MET A 72 10.53 2.72 8.67
N SER A 73 11.36 2.91 7.63
CA SER A 73 11.72 4.24 7.15
C SER A 73 10.51 4.98 6.57
N GLU A 74 10.39 6.26 6.90
CA GLU A 74 9.38 7.13 6.30
C GLU A 74 9.73 7.47 4.85
N ILE A 75 8.71 7.75 4.04
CA ILE A 75 8.85 8.19 2.65
C ILE A 75 8.74 9.71 2.61
N PRO A 76 9.69 10.44 1.97
CA PRO A 76 9.56 11.87 1.72
C PRO A 76 8.27 12.18 0.93
N GLN A 77 7.60 13.28 1.29
CA GLN A 77 6.34 13.67 0.64
C GLN A 77 6.52 13.94 -0.86
N GLU A 78 7.63 14.56 -1.24
CA GLU A 78 7.96 14.79 -2.65
C GLU A 78 8.03 13.47 -3.43
N LEU A 79 8.80 12.50 -2.92
CA LEU A 79 8.92 11.18 -3.56
C LEU A 79 7.54 10.49 -3.69
N TRP A 80 6.68 10.60 -2.67
CA TRP A 80 5.34 10.04 -2.70
C TRP A 80 4.46 10.68 -3.78
N LEU A 81 4.44 12.02 -3.84
CA LEU A 81 3.59 12.75 -4.79
C LEU A 81 4.10 12.61 -6.23
N ASP A 82 5.40 12.73 -6.45
CA ASP A 82 6.00 12.59 -7.78
C ASP A 82 5.76 11.19 -8.34
N ALA A 83 5.98 10.15 -7.53
CA ALA A 83 5.72 8.77 -7.92
C ALA A 83 4.25 8.51 -8.31
N LEU A 84 3.31 9.12 -7.57
CA LEU A 84 1.88 9.01 -7.87
C LEU A 84 1.54 9.75 -9.18
N HIS A 85 2.00 10.99 -9.33
CA HIS A 85 1.69 11.80 -10.51
C HIS A 85 2.27 11.19 -11.78
N GLU A 86 3.52 10.77 -11.76
CA GLU A 86 4.16 10.12 -12.92
C GLU A 86 3.47 8.81 -13.30
N LEU A 87 3.21 7.93 -12.31
CA LEU A 87 2.59 6.64 -12.59
C LEU A 87 1.14 6.80 -13.12
N ILE A 88 0.34 7.68 -12.50
CA ILE A 88 -1.04 7.88 -12.90
C ILE A 88 -1.13 8.57 -14.27
N SER A 89 -0.21 9.50 -14.58
CA SER A 89 -0.14 10.10 -15.91
C SER A 89 0.17 9.07 -17.00
N LEU A 90 1.02 8.09 -16.73
CA LEU A 90 1.29 6.98 -17.65
C LEU A 90 0.10 6.03 -17.79
N ASP A 91 -0.60 5.78 -16.70
CA ASP A 91 -1.71 4.83 -16.63
C ASP A 91 -3.10 5.51 -16.79
N GLN A 92 -3.18 6.77 -17.23
CA GLN A 92 -4.43 7.53 -17.31
C GLN A 92 -5.49 6.87 -18.22
N GLU A 93 -5.08 6.16 -19.27
CA GLU A 93 -5.97 5.42 -20.15
C GLU A 93 -6.63 4.20 -19.47
N TRP A 94 -6.07 3.76 -18.33
CA TRP A 94 -6.62 2.69 -17.53
C TRP A 94 -7.66 3.17 -16.49
N ILE A 95 -7.89 4.49 -16.39
CA ILE A 95 -8.95 5.04 -15.53
C ILE A 95 -10.29 4.79 -16.23
N PRO A 96 -11.17 3.92 -15.67
CA PRO A 96 -12.46 3.63 -16.29
C PRO A 96 -13.36 4.88 -16.34
N GLU A 97 -14.18 4.98 -17.38
CA GLU A 97 -15.13 6.07 -17.56
C GLU A 97 -16.51 5.77 -16.94
N GLU A 98 -16.79 4.51 -16.65
CA GLU A 98 -18.07 4.10 -16.07
C GLU A 98 -18.22 4.67 -14.65
N GLU A 99 -19.42 5.19 -14.38
CA GLU A 99 -19.78 5.73 -13.07
C GLU A 99 -19.57 4.68 -11.96
N GLY A 100 -18.93 5.10 -10.86
CA GLY A 100 -18.59 4.23 -9.73
C GLY A 100 -17.33 3.38 -9.91
N CYS A 101 -16.75 3.35 -11.10
CA CYS A 101 -15.47 2.73 -11.38
C CYS A 101 -14.30 3.70 -11.12
N SER A 102 -13.09 3.19 -11.04
CA SER A 102 -11.89 3.98 -10.72
C SER A 102 -10.62 3.21 -11.06
N LEU A 103 -9.51 3.90 -11.20
CA LEU A 103 -8.20 3.26 -11.14
C LEU A 103 -7.79 3.15 -9.67
N TYR A 104 -7.76 1.94 -9.15
CA TYR A 104 -7.26 1.68 -7.79
C TYR A 104 -5.75 1.79 -7.75
N VAL A 105 -5.23 2.57 -6.80
CA VAL A 105 -3.81 2.81 -6.60
C VAL A 105 -3.39 2.18 -5.27
N ARG A 106 -2.40 1.26 -5.31
CA ARG A 106 -1.90 0.50 -4.17
C ARG A 106 -0.43 0.79 -3.89
N PRO A 107 -0.11 1.82 -3.08
CA PRO A 107 1.21 1.95 -2.49
C PRO A 107 1.41 0.90 -1.39
N PHE A 108 2.59 0.27 -1.36
CA PHE A 108 2.97 -0.62 -0.27
C PHE A 108 4.50 -0.63 -0.09
N MET A 109 4.93 -0.97 1.13
CA MET A 109 6.33 -1.06 1.47
C MET A 109 6.56 -2.30 2.33
N PHE A 110 7.65 -3.00 2.07
CA PHE A 110 8.03 -4.20 2.81
C PHE A 110 9.53 -4.28 3.05
N ALA A 111 9.89 -4.97 4.14
CA ALA A 111 11.28 -5.24 4.51
C ALA A 111 11.93 -6.24 3.55
N THR A 112 13.18 -5.97 3.14
CA THR A 112 13.90 -6.78 2.14
C THR A 112 15.23 -7.33 2.64
N ASP A 113 15.59 -7.13 3.90
CA ASP A 113 16.83 -7.65 4.46
C ASP A 113 16.85 -9.19 4.46
N ARG A 114 18.06 -9.75 4.39
CA ARG A 114 18.29 -11.20 4.28
C ARG A 114 18.62 -11.79 5.65
N PHE A 115 17.64 -11.73 6.56
CA PHE A 115 17.87 -12.17 7.93
C PHE A 115 16.62 -12.80 8.53
N ILE A 116 16.77 -14.00 9.09
CA ILE A 116 15.74 -14.67 9.88
C ILE A 116 15.96 -14.35 11.36
N GLY A 117 15.14 -13.45 11.91
CA GLY A 117 15.18 -13.00 13.29
C GLY A 117 14.38 -11.71 13.48
N ILE A 118 13.87 -11.49 14.70
CA ILE A 118 13.06 -10.31 15.01
C ILE A 118 14.00 -9.16 15.37
N ARG A 119 14.16 -8.24 14.44
CA ARG A 119 14.85 -6.97 14.63
C ARG A 119 14.30 -5.93 13.64
N PRO A 120 14.39 -4.63 13.95
CA PRO A 120 14.16 -3.59 12.96
C PRO A 120 15.12 -3.77 11.78
N THR A 121 14.61 -3.70 10.55
CA THR A 121 15.45 -3.64 9.35
C THR A 121 15.66 -2.19 8.93
N GLU A 122 16.70 -1.97 8.12
CA GLU A 122 16.99 -0.69 7.47
C GLU A 122 16.88 -0.79 5.94
N PHE A 123 16.35 -1.92 5.44
CA PHE A 123 16.25 -2.22 4.01
C PHE A 123 14.79 -2.44 3.62
N PHE A 124 14.27 -1.58 2.76
CA PHE A 124 12.87 -1.62 2.32
C PHE A 124 12.77 -1.46 0.81
N LYS A 125 11.68 -1.99 0.27
CA LYS A 125 11.24 -1.70 -1.09
C LYS A 125 9.86 -1.05 -1.02
N PHE A 126 9.73 0.13 -1.64
CA PHE A 126 8.47 0.83 -1.81
C PHE A 126 7.99 0.65 -3.25
N ILE A 127 6.71 0.33 -3.40
CA ILE A 127 6.10 0.04 -4.69
C ILE A 127 4.73 0.69 -4.76
N ILE A 128 4.38 1.20 -5.94
CA ILE A 128 3.01 1.59 -6.28
C ILE A 128 2.57 0.77 -7.49
N ILE A 129 1.43 0.10 -7.37
CA ILE A 129 0.76 -0.57 -8.48
C ILE A 129 -0.63 0.01 -8.68
N THR A 130 -1.14 -0.10 -9.88
CA THR A 130 -2.46 0.38 -10.31
C THR A 130 -3.28 -0.79 -10.84
N SER A 131 -4.61 -0.70 -10.72
CA SER A 131 -5.55 -1.66 -11.30
C SER A 131 -6.90 -1.01 -11.52
N PRO A 132 -7.53 -1.12 -12.70
CA PRO A 132 -8.92 -0.76 -12.86
C PRO A 132 -9.80 -1.53 -11.88
N ALA A 133 -10.76 -0.84 -11.26
CA ALA A 133 -11.65 -1.41 -10.27
C ALA A 133 -13.07 -0.87 -10.42
N GLY A 134 -14.05 -1.76 -10.39
CA GLY A 134 -15.46 -1.43 -10.31
C GLY A 134 -15.93 -1.23 -8.87
N PHE A 135 -17.25 -1.41 -8.65
CA PHE A 135 -17.83 -1.36 -7.31
C PHE A 135 -17.24 -2.45 -6.41
N TYR A 136 -16.85 -2.08 -5.19
CA TYR A 136 -16.39 -3.06 -4.20
C TYR A 136 -17.51 -4.01 -3.79
N TYR A 137 -18.73 -3.48 -3.64
CA TYR A 137 -19.97 -4.25 -3.44
C TYR A 137 -21.02 -3.78 -4.43
N ALA A 138 -21.47 -4.68 -5.29
CA ALA A 138 -22.52 -4.40 -6.27
C ALA A 138 -23.93 -4.34 -5.65
N LYS A 139 -24.09 -4.82 -4.42
CA LYS A 139 -25.36 -4.89 -3.68
C LYS A 139 -25.10 -4.63 -2.20
N PRO A 140 -26.14 -4.20 -1.41
CA PRO A 140 -26.03 -4.17 0.03
C PRO A 140 -25.62 -5.53 0.61
N VAL A 141 -24.68 -5.51 1.55
CA VAL A 141 -24.14 -6.72 2.18
C VAL A 141 -24.66 -6.87 3.59
N LYS A 142 -24.86 -8.10 4.04
CA LYS A 142 -25.09 -8.41 5.45
C LYS A 142 -23.73 -8.47 6.15
N VAL A 143 -23.65 -7.86 7.32
CA VAL A 143 -22.45 -7.91 8.17
C VAL A 143 -22.76 -8.66 9.45
N PHE A 144 -21.78 -9.44 9.91
CA PHE A 144 -21.81 -10.11 11.20
C PHE A 144 -20.93 -9.35 12.19
N ALA A 145 -21.48 -8.99 13.35
CA ALA A 145 -20.71 -8.41 14.44
C ALA A 145 -20.09 -9.54 15.26
N SER A 146 -18.79 -9.77 15.10
CA SER A 146 -18.08 -10.80 15.86
C SER A 146 -17.79 -10.32 17.28
N ASP A 147 -18.11 -11.16 18.26
CA ASP A 147 -17.76 -11.02 19.67
C ASP A 147 -16.49 -11.80 20.06
N HIS A 148 -15.99 -12.64 19.16
CA HIS A 148 -14.85 -13.52 19.37
C HIS A 148 -13.61 -13.06 18.60
N TYR A 149 -13.73 -12.83 17.28
CA TYR A 149 -12.61 -12.41 16.44
C TYR A 149 -12.47 -10.89 16.44
N VAL A 150 -11.30 -10.40 16.82
CA VAL A 150 -10.98 -8.96 16.80
C VAL A 150 -9.82 -8.67 15.87
N ARG A 151 -9.94 -7.64 15.04
CA ARG A 151 -8.86 -7.17 14.16
C ARG A 151 -7.84 -6.31 14.92
N ALA A 152 -8.30 -5.55 15.90
CA ALA A 152 -7.48 -4.58 16.61
C ALA A 152 -7.77 -4.65 18.12
N PHE A 153 -6.73 -4.50 18.93
CA PHE A 153 -6.80 -4.49 20.38
C PHE A 153 -5.86 -3.41 20.95
N GLN A 154 -6.08 -3.04 22.20
CA GLN A 154 -5.27 -2.03 22.88
C GLN A 154 -3.79 -2.43 22.94
N GLY A 155 -2.90 -1.50 22.55
CA GLY A 155 -1.45 -1.77 22.48
C GLY A 155 -0.98 -2.52 21.23
N GLY A 156 -1.91 -3.06 20.43
CA GLY A 156 -1.60 -3.72 19.17
C GLY A 156 -1.26 -2.76 18.02
N VAL A 157 -1.24 -3.27 16.81
CA VAL A 157 -0.91 -2.51 15.58
C VAL A 157 -2.16 -2.10 14.78
N GLY A 158 -3.33 -2.13 15.42
CA GLY A 158 -4.63 -1.92 14.74
C GLY A 158 -4.79 -0.57 14.04
N PHE A 159 -4.12 0.49 14.51
CA PHE A 159 -4.15 1.81 13.87
C PHE A 159 -3.16 1.94 12.69
N ALA A 160 -2.14 1.07 12.63
CA ALA A 160 -1.25 1.00 11.48
C ALA A 160 -1.91 0.20 10.36
N LYS A 161 -1.73 0.64 9.11
CA LYS A 161 -2.21 -0.11 7.95
C LYS A 161 -1.21 -1.21 7.57
N ALA A 162 -0.97 -2.13 8.52
CA ALA A 162 -0.04 -3.24 8.43
C ALA A 162 -0.73 -4.51 7.92
N ALA A 163 -0.05 -5.29 7.08
CA ALA A 163 -0.60 -6.49 6.44
C ALA A 163 -1.08 -7.54 7.45
N GLY A 164 -0.39 -7.70 8.58
CA GLY A 164 -0.76 -8.65 9.64
C GLY A 164 -2.16 -8.44 10.21
N ASN A 165 -2.67 -7.19 10.27
CA ASN A 165 -4.04 -6.91 10.70
C ASN A 165 -5.08 -7.57 9.81
N TYR A 166 -4.79 -7.73 8.53
CA TYR A 166 -5.69 -8.31 7.53
C TYR A 166 -5.58 -9.83 7.49
N GLY A 167 -4.43 -10.39 7.82
CA GLY A 167 -4.27 -11.84 7.98
C GLY A 167 -5.22 -12.42 9.03
N ALA A 168 -5.44 -11.70 10.13
CA ALA A 168 -6.36 -12.10 11.19
C ALA A 168 -7.84 -12.14 10.75
N THR A 169 -8.19 -11.51 9.62
CA THR A 169 -9.58 -11.48 9.11
C THR A 169 -9.90 -12.62 8.13
N MET A 170 -8.93 -13.44 7.74
CA MET A 170 -9.12 -14.44 6.69
C MET A 170 -10.12 -15.54 7.07
N LEU A 171 -10.08 -16.00 8.32
CA LEU A 171 -11.02 -17.01 8.79
C LEU A 171 -12.45 -16.45 8.96
N PRO A 172 -12.66 -15.28 9.59
CA PRO A 172 -13.99 -14.69 9.71
C PRO A 172 -14.66 -14.32 8.37
N LEU A 173 -13.89 -14.19 7.28
CA LEU A 173 -14.42 -13.87 5.94
C LEU A 173 -14.92 -15.10 5.16
N LYS A 174 -14.73 -16.33 5.67
CA LYS A 174 -15.28 -17.56 5.09
C LYS A 174 -16.75 -17.71 5.43
#